data_aa1fe33b1ca34f32866638399b6ef410
#
_entry.id   aa1fe33b1ca34f32866638399b6ef410
#
_cell.length_a   1.000
_cell.length_b   1.000
_cell.length_c   1.000
_cell.angle_alpha   90.00
_cell.angle_beta   90.00
_cell.angle_gamma   90.00
#
_symmetry.space_group_name_H-M   'P 1'
#
loop_
_entity.id
_entity.type
_entity.pdbx_description
1 polymer ?
#
loop_
_entity_poly.entity_id
_entity_poly.type
_entity_poly.pdbx_seq_one_letter_code
_entity_poly.pdbx_strand_id
1 'polypeptide(L)'
;MKRLLLGLALCTTAVGVPTGAAAAASPTVRMAIVHVVQGCHVWGTDLSQPLGPTRTLAVKRGTRLQIRLNCPMSFDFAQLSGPPLALGDPRSYPGTVRTFVFARKGVYRIQATNVESSEQMGMTTIGADNVLVLTVRVS
;
A
#
# COMPACT_ATOMS: atom_id res chain seq x y z
N MET A 1 22.87 73.38 36.74
CA MET A 1 22.72 71.92 37.06
C MET A 1 21.74 71.33 36.04
N LYS A 2 22.24 70.58 35.06
CA LYS A 2 21.38 69.92 34.00
C LYS A 2 21.40 68.43 34.35
N ARG A 3 20.24 67.87 34.70
CA ARG A 3 20.02 66.44 34.91
C ARG A 3 19.70 65.75 33.59
N LEU A 4 20.58 64.83 33.16
CA LEU A 4 20.40 63.99 32.01
C LEU A 4 19.60 62.77 32.42
N LEU A 5 18.39 62.53 31.86
CA LEU A 5 17.61 61.33 32.04
C LEU A 5 17.96 60.38 30.86
N LEU A 6 18.58 59.27 31.21
CA LEU A 6 18.87 58.16 30.31
C LEU A 6 17.62 57.26 30.22
N GLY A 7 16.92 57.24 29.09
CA GLY A 7 15.83 56.31 28.83
C GLY A 7 16.37 54.98 28.33
N LEU A 8 16.11 53.90 29.09
CA LEU A 8 16.42 52.51 28.72
C LEU A 8 15.25 51.97 27.89
N ALA A 9 15.47 51.76 26.59
CA ALA A 9 14.49 51.08 25.72
C ALA A 9 14.71 49.56 25.83
N LEU A 10 13.73 48.83 26.41
CA LEU A 10 13.70 47.36 26.39
C LEU A 10 13.15 46.91 25.02
N CYS A 11 14.00 46.33 24.18
CA CYS A 11 13.58 45.58 23.00
C CYS A 11 13.18 44.16 23.42
N THR A 12 11.87 43.88 23.47
CA THR A 12 11.35 42.52 23.61
C THR A 12 11.34 41.82 22.24
N THR A 13 12.28 40.93 22.00
CA THR A 13 12.26 40.03 20.82
C THR A 13 11.28 38.90 21.08
N ALA A 14 10.13 38.93 20.40
CA ALA A 14 9.19 37.81 20.38
C ALA A 14 9.80 36.67 19.53
N VAL A 15 10.22 35.60 20.20
CA VAL A 15 10.63 34.36 19.55
C VAL A 15 9.37 33.63 19.09
N GLY A 16 9.04 33.76 17.80
CA GLY A 16 8.00 32.98 17.16
C GLY A 16 8.39 31.51 17.10
N VAL A 17 7.72 30.66 17.89
CA VAL A 17 7.85 29.22 17.82
C VAL A 17 7.20 28.76 16.50
N PRO A 18 7.94 28.09 15.57
CA PRO A 18 7.33 27.55 14.37
C PRO A 18 6.38 26.42 14.78
N THR A 19 5.08 26.62 14.64
CA THR A 19 4.09 25.54 14.72
C THR A 19 4.32 24.62 13.55
N GLY A 20 5.08 23.53 13.79
CA GLY A 20 5.27 22.45 12.83
C GLY A 20 3.91 21.86 12.48
N ALA A 21 3.45 22.08 11.25
CA ALA A 21 2.26 21.41 10.75
C ALA A 21 2.51 19.89 10.80
N ALA A 22 1.77 19.19 11.64
CA ALA A 22 1.82 17.74 11.71
C ALA A 22 1.45 17.20 10.32
N ALA A 23 2.38 16.50 9.66
CA ALA A 23 2.12 15.87 8.37
C ALA A 23 0.95 14.88 8.55
N ALA A 24 -0.14 15.08 7.83
CA ALA A 24 -1.28 14.18 7.87
C ALA A 24 -0.82 12.77 7.48
N ALA A 25 -1.17 11.78 8.29
CA ALA A 25 -0.81 10.39 8.03
C ALA A 25 -1.39 9.95 6.67
N SER A 26 -0.56 9.31 5.85
CA SER A 26 -1.00 8.78 4.54
C SER A 26 -2.12 7.75 4.74
N PRO A 27 -3.24 7.85 4.00
CA PRO A 27 -4.33 6.89 4.12
C PRO A 27 -3.85 5.47 3.78
N THR A 28 -4.34 4.48 4.51
CA THR A 28 -3.99 3.07 4.30
C THR A 28 -5.23 2.27 3.92
N VAL A 29 -5.15 1.57 2.79
CA VAL A 29 -6.13 0.57 2.35
C VAL A 29 -5.55 -0.81 2.62
N ARG A 30 -6.35 -1.72 3.18
CA ARG A 30 -5.95 -3.09 3.49
C ARG A 30 -6.76 -4.08 2.68
N MET A 31 -6.07 -5.07 2.16
CA MET A 31 -6.63 -6.18 1.41
C MET A 31 -5.90 -7.48 1.78
N ALA A 32 -6.45 -8.59 1.35
CA ALA A 32 -5.80 -9.89 1.45
C ALA A 32 -5.84 -10.65 0.12
N ILE A 33 -4.95 -11.62 -0.06
CA ILE A 33 -5.15 -12.74 -0.96
C ILE A 33 -5.63 -13.89 -0.09
N VAL A 34 -6.79 -14.45 -0.44
CA VAL A 34 -7.44 -15.49 0.35
C VAL A 34 -7.66 -16.75 -0.48
N HIS A 35 -7.55 -17.88 0.19
CA HIS A 35 -7.91 -19.17 -0.37
C HIS A 35 -9.41 -19.39 -0.20
N VAL A 36 -10.09 -19.83 -1.25
CA VAL A 36 -11.55 -20.05 -1.20
C VAL A 36 -11.88 -21.55 -1.23
N VAL A 37 -11.73 -22.21 -2.37
CA VAL A 37 -11.99 -23.66 -2.50
C VAL A 37 -11.04 -24.27 -3.53
N GLN A 38 -10.63 -25.54 -3.33
CA GLN A 38 -9.90 -26.36 -4.32
C GLN A 38 -8.68 -25.69 -4.97
N GLY A 39 -7.91 -24.93 -4.18
CA GLY A 39 -6.72 -24.25 -4.67
C GLY A 39 -6.98 -22.88 -5.33
N CYS A 40 -8.23 -22.41 -5.40
CA CYS A 40 -8.58 -21.10 -5.93
C CYS A 40 -8.18 -19.99 -4.96
N HIS A 41 -7.59 -18.92 -5.51
CA HIS A 41 -7.22 -17.72 -4.78
C HIS A 41 -7.93 -16.51 -5.37
N VAL A 42 -8.30 -15.57 -4.51
CA VAL A 42 -8.97 -14.34 -4.91
C VAL A 42 -8.47 -13.18 -4.06
N TRP A 43 -8.68 -11.96 -4.55
CA TRP A 43 -8.61 -10.78 -3.70
C TRP A 43 -9.67 -10.88 -2.61
N GLY A 44 -9.31 -10.50 -1.41
CA GLY A 44 -10.20 -10.44 -0.26
C GLY A 44 -10.12 -9.11 0.46
N THR A 45 -11.10 -8.85 1.32
CA THR A 45 -11.05 -7.74 2.28
C THR A 45 -9.99 -8.02 3.35
N ASP A 46 -9.69 -7.03 4.20
CA ASP A 46 -8.83 -7.18 5.38
C ASP A 46 -9.33 -8.28 6.34
N LEU A 47 -10.64 -8.52 6.36
CA LEU A 47 -11.29 -9.58 7.13
C LEU A 47 -11.40 -10.91 6.35
N SER A 48 -10.65 -11.06 5.27
CA SER A 48 -10.58 -12.28 4.43
C SER A 48 -11.89 -12.66 3.73
N GLN A 49 -12.81 -11.70 3.53
CA GLN A 49 -13.99 -11.94 2.71
C GLN A 49 -13.60 -11.93 1.22
N PRO A 50 -13.94 -12.97 0.44
CA PRO A 50 -13.56 -13.07 -0.95
C PRO A 50 -14.23 -11.99 -1.82
N LEU A 51 -13.48 -11.39 -2.75
CA LEU A 51 -13.94 -10.34 -3.65
C LEU A 51 -13.84 -10.72 -5.14
N GLY A 52 -13.08 -11.77 -5.46
CA GLY A 52 -12.85 -12.25 -6.82
C GLY A 52 -11.41 -12.06 -7.33
N PRO A 53 -11.07 -12.65 -8.50
CA PRO A 53 -9.72 -12.65 -9.05
C PRO A 53 -9.30 -11.30 -9.66
N THR A 54 -10.26 -10.45 -10.01
CA THR A 54 -10.02 -9.11 -10.53
C THR A 54 -10.69 -8.08 -9.64
N ARG A 55 -9.96 -7.00 -9.32
CA ARG A 55 -10.48 -5.93 -8.47
C ARG A 55 -10.05 -4.56 -8.97
N THR A 56 -10.90 -3.55 -8.75
CA THR A 56 -10.57 -2.14 -8.98
C THR A 56 -10.72 -1.36 -7.68
N LEU A 57 -9.72 -0.53 -7.38
CA LEU A 57 -9.71 0.41 -6.26
C LEU A 57 -9.62 1.84 -6.78
N ALA A 58 -10.27 2.77 -6.10
CA ALA A 58 -10.06 4.22 -6.28
C ALA A 58 -9.46 4.78 -4.99
N VAL A 59 -8.30 5.41 -5.10
CA VAL A 59 -7.56 5.93 -3.95
C VAL A 59 -6.98 7.31 -4.24
N LYS A 60 -6.57 8.03 -3.21
CA LYS A 60 -5.86 9.31 -3.35
C LYS A 60 -4.35 9.09 -3.47
N ARG A 61 -3.66 10.04 -4.10
CA ARG A 61 -2.19 10.07 -4.11
C ARG A 61 -1.64 10.01 -2.68
N GLY A 62 -0.57 9.26 -2.49
CA GLY A 62 0.06 9.00 -1.18
C GLY A 62 -0.57 7.84 -0.40
N THR A 63 -1.66 7.23 -0.90
CA THR A 63 -2.27 6.05 -0.25
C THR A 63 -1.27 4.90 -0.18
N ARG A 64 -1.26 4.23 0.96
CA ARG A 64 -0.60 2.93 1.17
C ARG A 64 -1.60 1.80 0.95
N LEU A 65 -1.28 0.87 0.09
CA LEU A 65 -2.03 -0.38 -0.06
C LEU A 65 -1.25 -1.50 0.62
N GLN A 66 -1.83 -2.13 1.60
CA GLN A 66 -1.30 -3.30 2.28
C GLN A 66 -2.06 -4.54 1.84
N ILE A 67 -1.35 -5.53 1.30
CA ILE A 67 -1.91 -6.81 0.87
C ILE A 67 -1.32 -7.90 1.75
N ARG A 68 -2.15 -8.53 2.56
CA ARG A 68 -1.77 -9.69 3.36
C ARG A 68 -1.98 -10.97 2.56
N LEU A 69 -0.99 -11.86 2.58
CA LEU A 69 -1.15 -13.21 2.04
C LEU A 69 -1.78 -14.11 3.10
N ASN A 70 -3.10 -14.24 3.04
CA ASN A 70 -3.89 -15.05 3.98
C ASN A 70 -4.27 -16.40 3.34
N CYS A 71 -3.27 -17.03 2.75
CA CYS A 71 -3.36 -18.31 2.06
C CYS A 71 -2.03 -19.06 2.24
N PRO A 72 -1.99 -20.38 2.06
CA PRO A 72 -0.78 -21.20 2.23
C PRO A 72 0.22 -21.09 1.06
N MET A 73 -0.05 -20.27 0.05
CA MET A 73 0.70 -20.19 -1.19
C MET A 73 1.52 -18.90 -1.26
N SER A 74 2.64 -18.92 -1.98
CA SER A 74 3.46 -17.76 -2.30
C SER A 74 3.01 -17.12 -3.61
N PHE A 75 3.16 -15.80 -3.71
CA PHE A 75 2.78 -15.03 -4.90
C PHE A 75 3.91 -14.11 -5.35
N ASP A 76 4.14 -14.06 -6.66
CA ASP A 76 4.97 -13.06 -7.30
C ASP A 76 4.12 -11.87 -7.77
N PHE A 77 4.55 -10.67 -7.41
CA PHE A 77 3.89 -9.43 -7.79
C PHE A 77 4.64 -8.77 -8.94
N ALA A 78 3.90 -8.38 -9.98
CA ALA A 78 4.40 -7.64 -11.12
C ALA A 78 3.52 -6.43 -11.42
N GLN A 79 4.14 -5.33 -11.86
CA GLN A 79 3.40 -4.20 -12.42
C GLN A 79 3.20 -4.41 -13.92
N LEU A 80 1.95 -4.45 -14.37
CA LEU A 80 1.61 -4.61 -15.79
C LEU A 80 1.60 -3.27 -16.53
N SER A 81 1.15 -2.20 -15.87
CA SER A 81 1.08 -0.86 -16.47
C SER A 81 0.91 0.22 -15.39
N GLY A 82 1.11 1.47 -15.79
CA GLY A 82 0.93 2.66 -14.96
C GLY A 82 2.25 3.35 -14.61
N PRO A 83 2.20 4.43 -13.81
CA PRO A 83 3.40 5.10 -13.32
C PRO A 83 4.28 4.13 -12.52
N PRO A 84 5.62 4.29 -12.52
CA PRO A 84 6.53 3.38 -11.81
C PRO A 84 6.15 3.19 -10.35
N LEU A 85 6.11 1.93 -9.92
CA LEU A 85 5.82 1.50 -8.55
C LEU A 85 7.02 0.74 -7.99
N ALA A 86 7.44 1.07 -6.78
CA ALA A 86 8.52 0.33 -6.11
C ALA A 86 7.97 -1.02 -5.63
N LEU A 87 8.28 -2.08 -6.38
CA LEU A 87 7.85 -3.44 -6.04
C LEU A 87 8.78 -4.12 -5.02
N GLY A 88 10.06 -3.78 -5.01
CA GLY A 88 11.07 -4.51 -4.21
C GLY A 88 11.21 -5.96 -4.67
N ASP A 89 11.42 -6.89 -3.74
CA ASP A 89 11.40 -8.32 -4.04
C ASP A 89 10.02 -8.69 -4.58
N PRO A 90 9.89 -9.29 -5.78
CA PRO A 90 8.59 -9.63 -6.34
C PRO A 90 7.85 -10.67 -5.50
N ARG A 91 8.58 -11.58 -4.84
CA ARG A 91 7.98 -12.70 -4.10
C ARG A 91 7.45 -12.30 -2.73
N SER A 92 6.30 -12.81 -2.38
CA SER A 92 5.70 -12.72 -1.06
C SER A 92 5.23 -14.08 -0.58
N TYR A 93 5.46 -14.36 0.70
CA TYR A 93 5.24 -15.65 1.32
C TYR A 93 3.97 -15.66 2.17
N PRO A 94 3.41 -16.84 2.49
CA PRO A 94 2.28 -16.98 3.40
C PRO A 94 2.44 -16.17 4.69
N GLY A 95 1.38 -15.47 5.12
CA GLY A 95 1.36 -14.66 6.33
C GLY A 95 2.06 -13.31 6.24
N THR A 96 2.76 -13.01 5.14
CA THR A 96 3.43 -11.71 4.96
C THR A 96 2.46 -10.61 4.52
N VAL A 97 2.88 -9.36 4.70
CA VAL A 97 2.16 -8.17 4.22
C VAL A 97 3.01 -7.45 3.19
N ARG A 98 2.46 -7.30 2.00
CA ARG A 98 3.04 -6.51 0.92
C ARG A 98 2.51 -5.08 0.99
N THR A 99 3.39 -4.08 0.86
CA THR A 99 2.99 -2.67 0.89
C THR A 99 3.39 -1.97 -0.41
N PHE A 100 2.42 -1.30 -1.03
CA PHE A 100 2.63 -0.41 -2.17
C PHE A 100 2.28 1.03 -1.78
N VAL A 101 3.04 2.00 -2.28
CA VAL A 101 2.77 3.44 -2.06
C VAL A 101 2.55 4.11 -3.40
N PHE A 102 1.37 4.71 -3.60
CA PHE A 102 1.00 5.36 -4.83
C PHE A 102 1.38 6.85 -4.79
N ALA A 103 2.65 7.15 -5.11
CA ALA A 103 3.19 8.50 -5.05
C ALA A 103 2.73 9.41 -6.22
N ARG A 104 2.25 8.86 -7.31
CA ARG A 104 1.83 9.58 -8.53
C ARG A 104 0.38 9.27 -8.88
N LYS A 105 -0.32 10.25 -9.47
CA LYS A 105 -1.64 10.05 -10.06
C LYS A 105 -1.55 9.15 -11.29
N GLY A 106 -2.59 8.37 -11.56
CA GLY A 106 -2.65 7.49 -12.72
C GLY A 106 -3.41 6.20 -12.45
N VAL A 107 -3.38 5.32 -13.44
CA VAL A 107 -4.00 3.99 -13.35
C VAL A 107 -2.87 2.96 -13.31
N TYR A 108 -2.79 2.23 -12.23
CA TYR A 108 -1.83 1.16 -12.02
C TYR A 108 -2.52 -0.19 -12.21
N ARG A 109 -1.86 -1.11 -12.90
CA ARG A 109 -2.28 -2.50 -12.96
C ARG A 109 -1.20 -3.38 -12.36
N ILE A 110 -1.57 -4.11 -11.33
CA ILE A 110 -0.70 -5.00 -10.56
C ILE A 110 -1.23 -6.42 -10.73
N GLN A 111 -0.35 -7.34 -11.02
CA GLN A 111 -0.64 -8.78 -11.09
C GLN A 111 0.01 -9.48 -9.93
N ALA A 112 -0.71 -10.41 -9.31
CA ALA A 112 -0.16 -11.38 -8.38
C ALA A 112 -0.34 -12.77 -8.99
N THR A 113 0.76 -13.52 -9.14
CA THR A 113 0.77 -14.87 -9.73
C THR A 113 1.23 -15.88 -8.69
N ASN A 114 0.46 -16.93 -8.50
CA ASN A 114 0.86 -18.05 -7.66
C ASN A 114 2.11 -18.73 -8.26
N VAL A 115 3.14 -18.95 -7.46
CA VAL A 115 4.43 -19.52 -7.90
C VAL A 115 4.71 -20.91 -7.40
N GLU A 116 3.86 -21.45 -6.53
CA GLU A 116 4.01 -22.83 -6.08
C GLU A 116 3.47 -23.77 -7.14
N SER A 117 4.36 -24.61 -7.67
CA SER A 117 3.94 -25.65 -8.62
C SER A 117 3.04 -26.66 -7.89
N SER A 118 1.98 -27.04 -8.55
CA SER A 118 1.05 -28.10 -8.13
C SER A 118 1.73 -29.43 -7.76
N GLU A 119 2.96 -29.65 -8.22
CA GLU A 119 3.74 -30.85 -7.97
C GLU A 119 4.14 -31.01 -6.49
N GLN A 120 4.32 -29.94 -5.74
CA GLN A 120 4.76 -30.00 -4.34
C GLN A 120 3.64 -30.35 -3.36
N MET A 121 2.39 -30.14 -3.73
CA MET A 121 1.24 -30.38 -2.83
C MET A 121 0.21 -31.39 -3.36
N GLY A 122 0.45 -32.05 -4.50
CA GLY A 122 -0.49 -33.01 -5.08
C GLY A 122 -1.83 -32.39 -5.52
N MET A 123 -1.92 -31.06 -5.57
CA MET A 123 -3.11 -30.33 -5.99
C MET A 123 -2.81 -29.61 -7.30
N THR A 124 -3.56 -29.93 -8.33
CA THR A 124 -3.51 -29.22 -9.61
C THR A 124 -4.39 -27.98 -9.50
N THR A 125 -3.79 -26.80 -9.39
CA THR A 125 -4.54 -25.55 -9.55
C THR A 125 -4.74 -25.34 -11.05
N ILE A 126 -5.98 -25.38 -11.50
CA ILE A 126 -6.33 -25.25 -12.92
C ILE A 126 -6.87 -23.85 -13.18
N GLY A 127 -6.27 -23.15 -14.19
CA GLY A 127 -6.88 -21.98 -14.83
C GLY A 127 -6.49 -20.61 -14.27
N ALA A 128 -7.39 -19.65 -14.46
CA ALA A 128 -7.19 -18.23 -14.16
C ALA A 128 -7.01 -17.92 -12.66
N ASP A 129 -7.27 -18.87 -11.80
CA ASP A 129 -7.22 -18.74 -10.33
C ASP A 129 -5.80 -18.55 -9.78
N ASN A 130 -4.80 -18.77 -10.60
CA ASN A 130 -3.39 -18.54 -10.27
C ASN A 130 -2.91 -17.12 -10.59
N VAL A 131 -3.75 -16.32 -11.24
CA VAL A 131 -3.42 -14.96 -11.66
C VAL A 131 -4.48 -13.98 -11.19
N LEU A 132 -4.10 -13.12 -10.28
CA LEU A 132 -4.96 -12.08 -9.74
C LEU A 132 -4.58 -10.73 -10.34
N VAL A 133 -5.54 -9.91 -10.74
CA VAL A 133 -5.29 -8.58 -11.29
C VAL A 133 -5.96 -7.51 -10.45
N LEU A 134 -5.17 -6.54 -10.02
CA LEU A 134 -5.63 -5.36 -9.28
C LEU A 134 -5.41 -4.12 -10.13
N THR A 135 -6.48 -3.35 -10.36
CA THR A 135 -6.41 -2.02 -10.97
C THR A 135 -6.59 -0.97 -9.88
N VAL A 136 -5.64 -0.04 -9.76
CA VAL A 136 -5.70 1.06 -8.79
C VAL A 136 -5.75 2.39 -9.52
N ARG A 137 -6.83 3.13 -9.35
CA ARG A 137 -7.01 4.48 -9.90
C ARG A 137 -6.65 5.50 -8.83
N VAL A 138 -5.61 6.29 -9.08
CA VAL A 138 -5.06 7.27 -8.14
C VAL A 138 -5.39 8.68 -8.62
N SER A 139 -6.15 9.40 -7.82
CA SER A 139 -6.55 10.80 -8.07
C SER A 139 -5.73 11.82 -7.26
#